data_7e39ea174e14f41621abad136cd2af74
#
_entry.id   7e39ea174e14f41621abad136cd2af74
#
_cell.length_a   1.000
_cell.length_b   1.000
_cell.length_c   1.000
_cell.angle_alpha   90.00
_cell.angle_beta   90.00
_cell.angle_gamma   90.00
#
_symmetry.space_group_name_H-M   'P 1'
#
loop_
_entity.id
_entity.type
_entity.pdbx_description
1 polymer ?
#
loop_
_entity_poly.entity_id
_entity_poly.type
_entity_poly.pdbx_seq_one_letter_code
_entity_poly.pdbx_strand_id
1 'polypeptide(L)'
;MDIFGIPIQAFLGQLLLGLVNGSFYAMLSLGLAVIFGLLGIVNFAHGALYMIGAYVAWIGLDRFGMNYWVALIAAPLVVGALGVAIERSLLRHLYRIDPIYGLLLTFGLALIAEGIFRYYFGVSGESYPVPELLQRATNLGFMVLPNYRAWVVFASLVVCLGTWFLIERTRLGAYLRAG
;
A
#
# COMPACT_ATOMS: atom_id res chain seq x y z
N MET A 1 -19.25 3.19 32.60
CA MET A 1 -17.85 2.90 32.97
C MET A 1 -16.96 3.80 32.15
N ASP A 2 -16.18 4.62 32.82
CA ASP A 2 -15.25 5.55 32.17
C ASP A 2 -13.82 5.10 32.44
N ILE A 3 -13.01 5.09 31.39
CA ILE A 3 -11.57 4.80 31.45
C ILE A 3 -10.85 6.13 31.26
N PHE A 4 -10.15 6.61 32.30
CA PHE A 4 -9.48 7.93 32.28
C PHE A 4 -10.44 9.12 32.02
N GLY A 5 -11.72 9.05 32.45
CA GLY A 5 -12.71 10.09 32.19
C GLY A 5 -13.30 10.07 30.75
N ILE A 6 -13.00 9.04 29.95
CA ILE A 6 -13.54 8.83 28.61
C ILE A 6 -14.57 7.70 28.68
N PRO A 7 -15.77 7.85 28.09
CA PRO A 7 -16.74 6.76 27.97
C PRO A 7 -16.10 5.56 27.26
N ILE A 8 -16.25 4.36 27.80
CA ILE A 8 -15.66 3.13 27.27
C ILE A 8 -16.01 2.91 25.79
N GLN A 9 -17.20 3.32 25.37
CA GLN A 9 -17.64 3.23 23.98
C GLN A 9 -16.79 4.12 23.04
N ALA A 10 -16.49 5.34 23.48
CA ALA A 10 -15.63 6.26 22.70
C ALA A 10 -14.19 5.73 22.65
N PHE A 11 -13.67 5.19 23.76
CA PHE A 11 -12.35 4.58 23.80
C PHE A 11 -12.23 3.39 22.85
N LEU A 12 -13.16 2.44 22.89
CA LEU A 12 -13.18 1.28 21.98
C LEU A 12 -13.34 1.70 20.52
N GLY A 13 -14.17 2.73 20.25
CA GLY A 13 -14.32 3.29 18.92
C GLY A 13 -13.02 3.86 18.37
N GLN A 14 -12.29 4.64 19.15
CA GLN A 14 -11.00 5.21 18.76
C GLN A 14 -9.93 4.13 18.57
N LEU A 15 -9.91 3.11 19.43
CA LEU A 15 -8.97 2.00 19.31
C LEU A 15 -9.20 1.21 18.00
N LEU A 16 -10.44 0.99 17.64
CA LEU A 16 -10.80 0.31 16.39
C LEU A 16 -10.48 1.15 15.16
N LEU A 17 -10.72 2.46 15.19
CA LEU A 17 -10.29 3.38 14.13
C LEU A 17 -8.76 3.40 13.99
N GLY A 18 -8.05 3.39 15.12
CA GLY A 18 -6.59 3.28 15.16
C GLY A 18 -6.10 1.99 14.52
N LEU A 19 -6.75 0.86 14.78
CA LEU A 19 -6.44 -0.43 14.15
C LEU A 19 -6.65 -0.40 12.64
N VAL A 20 -7.75 0.18 12.16
CA VAL A 20 -8.02 0.34 10.73
C VAL A 20 -6.96 1.19 10.05
N ASN A 21 -6.66 2.37 10.60
CA ASN A 21 -5.63 3.25 10.05
C ASN A 21 -4.24 2.60 10.13
N GLY A 22 -3.93 1.93 11.26
CA GLY A 22 -2.70 1.18 11.45
C GLY A 22 -2.50 0.07 10.41
N SER A 23 -3.58 -0.57 9.95
CA SER A 23 -3.50 -1.60 8.92
C SER A 23 -3.07 -1.06 7.55
N PHE A 24 -3.49 0.14 7.16
CA PHE A 24 -3.00 0.82 5.96
C PHE A 24 -1.52 1.15 6.07
N TYR A 25 -1.10 1.71 7.21
CA TYR A 25 0.32 2.00 7.43
C TYR A 25 1.17 0.74 7.50
N ALA A 26 0.67 -0.35 8.06
CA ALA A 26 1.37 -1.62 8.10
C ALA A 26 1.65 -2.16 6.69
N MET A 27 0.67 -2.11 5.79
CA MET A 27 0.86 -2.53 4.40
C MET A 27 1.87 -1.66 3.66
N LEU A 28 1.80 -0.34 3.84
CA LEU A 28 2.74 0.59 3.20
C LEU A 28 4.16 0.39 3.74
N SER A 29 4.31 0.28 5.06
CA SER A 29 5.59 0.08 5.72
C SER A 29 6.21 -1.28 5.42
N LEU A 30 5.40 -2.31 5.23
CA LEU A 30 5.89 -3.66 4.90
C LEU A 30 6.71 -3.67 3.61
N GLY A 31 6.21 -3.03 2.55
CA GLY A 31 6.94 -2.93 1.28
C GLY A 31 8.27 -2.21 1.43
N LEU A 32 8.28 -1.09 2.17
CA LEU A 32 9.50 -0.35 2.46
C LEU A 32 10.48 -1.16 3.32
N ALA A 33 9.98 -1.86 4.34
CA ALA A 33 10.79 -2.71 5.21
C ALA A 33 11.45 -3.87 4.45
N VAL A 34 10.75 -4.48 3.49
CA VAL A 34 11.31 -5.54 2.64
C VAL A 34 12.42 -4.98 1.74
N ILE A 35 12.17 -3.86 1.07
CA ILE A 35 13.15 -3.27 0.15
C ILE A 35 14.38 -2.79 0.92
N PHE A 36 14.20 -2.02 1.98
CA PHE A 36 15.31 -1.47 2.76
C PHE A 36 15.98 -2.50 3.64
N GLY A 37 15.21 -3.36 4.31
CA GLY A 37 15.73 -4.32 5.27
C GLY A 37 16.45 -5.52 4.64
N LEU A 38 16.01 -5.98 3.47
CA LEU A 38 16.60 -7.13 2.78
C LEU A 38 17.58 -6.74 1.67
N LEU A 39 17.26 -5.67 0.92
CA LEU A 39 18.07 -5.26 -0.22
C LEU A 39 19.02 -4.09 0.10
N GLY A 40 18.86 -3.45 1.26
CA GLY A 40 19.67 -2.29 1.64
C GLY A 40 19.47 -1.05 0.76
N ILE A 41 18.44 -1.04 -0.08
CA ILE A 41 18.17 0.01 -1.06
C ILE A 41 17.15 0.99 -0.51
N VAL A 42 17.52 2.26 -0.40
CA VAL A 42 16.58 3.33 -0.07
C VAL A 42 15.82 3.74 -1.33
N ASN A 43 14.51 3.50 -1.36
CA ASN A 43 13.66 3.80 -2.51
C ASN A 43 12.58 4.82 -2.15
N PHE A 44 12.83 6.10 -2.45
CA PHE A 44 11.85 7.16 -2.24
C PHE A 44 10.65 7.11 -3.22
N ALA A 45 10.77 6.39 -4.34
CA ALA A 45 9.65 6.20 -5.26
C ALA A 45 8.57 5.24 -4.70
N HIS A 46 8.78 4.60 -3.54
CA HIS A 46 7.82 3.65 -2.97
C HIS A 46 6.42 4.27 -2.76
N GLY A 47 6.35 5.48 -2.19
CA GLY A 47 5.09 6.21 -2.03
C GLY A 47 4.43 6.58 -3.36
N ALA A 48 5.23 6.96 -4.37
CA ALA A 48 4.73 7.24 -5.70
C ALA A 48 4.19 5.98 -6.39
N LEU A 49 4.84 4.83 -6.24
CA LEU A 49 4.35 3.55 -6.76
C LEU A 49 3.02 3.14 -6.09
N TYR A 50 2.87 3.40 -4.78
CA TYR A 50 1.59 3.22 -4.09
C TYR A 50 0.49 4.11 -4.67
N MET A 51 0.77 5.40 -4.89
CA MET A 51 -0.13 6.34 -5.54
C MET A 51 -0.51 5.85 -6.95
N ILE A 52 0.46 5.43 -7.76
CA ILE A 52 0.21 4.88 -9.11
C ILE A 52 -0.74 3.68 -9.02
N GLY A 53 -0.56 2.79 -8.05
CA GLY A 53 -1.45 1.64 -7.84
C GLY A 53 -2.90 2.05 -7.57
N ALA A 54 -3.11 3.09 -6.76
CA ALA A 54 -4.44 3.62 -6.50
C ALA A 54 -5.09 4.19 -7.78
N TYR A 55 -4.33 4.96 -8.58
CA TYR A 55 -4.83 5.49 -9.86
C TYR A 55 -5.04 4.41 -10.91
N VAL A 56 -4.23 3.36 -10.96
CA VAL A 56 -4.47 2.21 -11.84
C VAL A 56 -5.80 1.55 -11.53
N ALA A 57 -6.12 1.36 -10.24
CA ALA A 57 -7.41 0.83 -9.83
C ALA A 57 -8.56 1.78 -10.22
N TRP A 58 -8.40 3.07 -9.98
CA TRP A 58 -9.40 4.09 -10.29
C TRP A 58 -9.64 4.22 -11.81
N ILE A 59 -8.59 4.33 -12.62
CA ILE A 59 -8.68 4.38 -14.10
C ILE A 59 -9.29 3.08 -14.63
N GLY A 60 -8.93 1.93 -14.04
CA GLY A 60 -9.49 0.64 -14.37
C GLY A 60 -11.01 0.61 -14.20
N LEU A 61 -11.51 1.19 -13.11
CA LEU A 61 -12.95 1.32 -12.89
C LEU A 61 -13.59 2.33 -13.85
N ASP A 62 -13.02 3.55 -13.96
CA ASP A 62 -13.61 4.68 -14.70
C ASP A 62 -13.64 4.42 -16.22
N ARG A 63 -12.55 3.88 -16.77
CA ARG A 63 -12.40 3.70 -18.22
C ARG A 63 -12.79 2.32 -18.72
N PHE A 64 -12.59 1.28 -17.91
CA PHE A 64 -12.78 -0.11 -18.32
C PHE A 64 -13.90 -0.83 -17.56
N GLY A 65 -14.57 -0.15 -16.61
CA GLY A 65 -15.61 -0.76 -15.79
C GLY A 65 -15.12 -1.93 -14.94
N MET A 66 -13.82 -1.96 -14.61
CA MET A 66 -13.25 -3.05 -13.83
C MET A 66 -13.84 -3.06 -12.42
N ASN A 67 -14.30 -4.23 -11.96
CA ASN A 67 -14.78 -4.33 -10.60
C ASN A 67 -13.60 -4.32 -9.59
N TYR A 68 -13.93 -4.06 -8.33
CA TYR A 68 -12.97 -3.98 -7.22
C TYR A 68 -12.03 -5.20 -7.14
N TRP A 69 -12.56 -6.42 -7.32
CA TRP A 69 -11.79 -7.66 -7.18
C TRP A 69 -10.76 -7.84 -8.30
N VAL A 70 -11.11 -7.43 -9.50
CA VAL A 70 -10.16 -7.41 -10.64
C VAL A 70 -9.10 -6.34 -10.41
N ALA A 71 -9.49 -5.13 -9.97
CA ALA A 71 -8.55 -4.06 -9.66
C ALA A 71 -7.56 -4.44 -8.55
N LEU A 72 -8.01 -5.19 -7.54
CA LEU A 72 -7.16 -5.69 -6.45
C LEU A 72 -5.98 -6.55 -6.93
N ILE A 73 -6.16 -7.25 -8.05
CA ILE A 73 -5.11 -8.08 -8.67
C ILE A 73 -4.36 -7.29 -9.75
N ALA A 74 -5.08 -6.53 -10.57
CA ALA A 74 -4.50 -5.81 -11.70
C ALA A 74 -3.55 -4.69 -11.27
N ALA A 75 -3.92 -3.91 -10.24
CA ALA A 75 -3.09 -2.79 -9.78
C ALA A 75 -1.69 -3.24 -9.30
N PRO A 76 -1.53 -4.26 -8.44
CA PRO A 76 -0.21 -4.76 -8.07
C PRO A 76 0.59 -5.31 -9.25
N LEU A 77 -0.06 -5.96 -10.22
CA LEU A 77 0.62 -6.49 -11.41
C LEU A 77 1.16 -5.37 -12.30
N VAL A 78 0.36 -4.33 -12.54
CA VAL A 78 0.77 -3.17 -13.34
C VAL A 78 1.91 -2.41 -12.65
N VAL A 79 1.76 -2.14 -11.34
CA VAL A 79 2.82 -1.45 -10.58
C VAL A 79 4.07 -2.31 -10.46
N GLY A 80 3.93 -3.62 -10.30
CA GLY A 80 5.05 -4.56 -10.29
C GLY A 80 5.80 -4.57 -11.63
N ALA A 81 5.07 -4.60 -12.75
CA ALA A 81 5.67 -4.52 -14.08
C ALA A 81 6.40 -3.18 -14.30
N LEU A 82 5.80 -2.06 -13.85
CA LEU A 82 6.42 -0.74 -13.88
C LEU A 82 7.70 -0.71 -13.02
N GLY A 83 7.65 -1.28 -11.80
CA GLY A 83 8.80 -1.39 -10.92
C GLY A 83 9.96 -2.17 -11.56
N VAL A 84 9.65 -3.31 -12.18
CA VAL A 84 10.65 -4.10 -12.95
C VAL A 84 11.21 -3.31 -14.12
N ALA A 85 10.38 -2.54 -14.83
CA ALA A 85 10.83 -1.70 -15.93
C ALA A 85 11.79 -0.60 -15.44
N ILE A 86 11.46 0.10 -14.37
CA ILE A 86 12.30 1.14 -13.74
C ILE A 86 13.62 0.52 -13.24
N GLU A 87 13.54 -0.61 -12.57
CA GLU A 87 14.72 -1.30 -12.06
C GLU A 87 15.67 -1.67 -13.21
N ARG A 88 15.19 -2.33 -14.24
CA ARG A 88 16.01 -2.79 -15.36
C ARG A 88 16.58 -1.66 -16.22
N SER A 89 15.80 -0.59 -16.41
CA SER A 89 16.21 0.51 -17.29
C SER A 89 17.08 1.56 -16.60
N LEU A 90 16.85 1.81 -15.30
CA LEU A 90 17.45 2.91 -14.56
C LEU A 90 18.28 2.44 -13.34
N LEU A 91 17.66 1.79 -12.35
CA LEU A 91 18.30 1.49 -11.07
C LEU A 91 19.47 0.52 -11.20
N ARG A 92 19.34 -0.49 -12.03
CA ARG A 92 20.38 -1.50 -12.26
C ARG A 92 21.75 -0.91 -12.65
N HIS A 93 21.74 0.21 -13.37
CA HIS A 93 22.97 0.87 -13.81
C HIS A 93 23.67 1.63 -12.67
N LEU A 94 22.93 1.96 -11.61
CA LEU A 94 23.41 2.74 -10.47
C LEU A 94 23.94 1.86 -9.32
N TYR A 95 23.69 0.56 -9.31
CA TYR A 95 24.12 -0.35 -8.20
C TYR A 95 25.64 -0.46 -8.07
N ARG A 96 26.39 -0.09 -9.09
CA ARG A 96 27.86 -0.10 -9.08
C ARG A 96 28.49 1.23 -8.70
N ILE A 97 27.65 2.25 -8.45
CA ILE A 97 28.06 3.61 -8.13
C ILE A 97 27.64 3.90 -6.69
N ASP A 98 27.97 5.08 -6.19
CA ASP A 98 27.57 5.49 -4.84
C ASP A 98 26.04 5.40 -4.66
N PRO A 99 25.54 4.79 -3.58
CA PRO A 99 24.11 4.63 -3.29
C PRO A 99 23.30 5.95 -3.33
N ILE A 100 23.95 7.10 -3.16
CA ILE A 100 23.30 8.42 -3.22
C ILE A 100 22.66 8.69 -4.58
N TYR A 101 23.24 8.15 -5.67
CA TYR A 101 22.64 8.32 -7.01
C TYR A 101 21.32 7.56 -7.16
N GLY A 102 21.22 6.36 -6.58
CA GLY A 102 19.98 5.61 -6.53
C GLY A 102 18.88 6.34 -5.75
N LEU A 103 19.26 6.93 -4.61
CA LEU A 103 18.40 7.74 -3.78
C LEU A 103 17.89 8.98 -4.53
N LEU A 104 18.78 9.73 -5.19
CA LEU A 104 18.41 10.90 -5.98
C LEU A 104 17.51 10.54 -7.17
N LEU A 105 17.80 9.43 -7.85
CA LEU A 105 16.97 8.94 -8.96
C LEU A 105 15.56 8.59 -8.48
N THR A 106 15.42 7.81 -7.41
CA THR A 106 14.11 7.41 -6.88
C THR A 106 13.31 8.60 -6.36
N PHE A 107 13.96 9.59 -5.77
CA PHE A 107 13.35 10.85 -5.38
C PHE A 107 12.86 11.66 -6.60
N GLY A 108 13.71 11.78 -7.63
CA GLY A 108 13.33 12.43 -8.89
C GLY A 108 12.13 11.75 -9.58
N LEU A 109 12.11 10.41 -9.61
CA LEU A 109 10.98 9.64 -10.15
C LEU A 109 9.70 9.87 -9.34
N ALA A 110 9.80 9.98 -8.02
CA ALA A 110 8.65 10.29 -7.17
C ALA A 110 8.06 11.67 -7.51
N LEU A 111 8.90 12.69 -7.64
CA LEU A 111 8.46 14.05 -8.00
C LEU A 111 7.84 14.11 -9.39
N ILE A 112 8.43 13.42 -10.36
CA ILE A 112 7.89 13.34 -11.73
C ILE A 112 6.51 12.68 -11.71
N ALA A 113 6.38 11.53 -11.04
CA ALA A 113 5.10 10.85 -10.92
C ALA A 113 4.05 11.75 -10.24
N GLU A 114 4.38 12.37 -9.11
CA GLU A 114 3.47 13.30 -8.43
C GLU A 114 3.06 14.46 -9.34
N GLY A 115 4.02 15.06 -10.06
CA GLY A 115 3.76 16.17 -10.98
C GLY A 115 2.82 15.77 -12.12
N ILE A 116 3.02 14.59 -12.71
CA ILE A 116 2.17 14.05 -13.78
C ILE A 116 0.74 13.83 -13.26
N PHE A 117 0.58 13.13 -12.13
CA PHE A 117 -0.75 12.85 -11.59
C PHE A 117 -1.47 14.12 -11.14
N ARG A 118 -0.77 15.08 -10.54
CA ARG A 118 -1.32 16.38 -10.18
C ARG A 118 -1.77 17.19 -11.40
N TYR A 119 -1.05 17.10 -12.51
CA TYR A 119 -1.41 17.79 -13.75
C TYR A 119 -2.70 17.20 -14.38
N TYR A 120 -2.84 15.88 -14.42
CA TYR A 120 -3.98 15.23 -15.06
C TYR A 120 -5.22 15.10 -14.17
N PHE A 121 -5.05 14.91 -12.87
CA PHE A 121 -6.13 14.61 -11.92
C PHE A 121 -6.33 15.71 -10.86
N GLY A 122 -5.47 16.72 -10.84
CA GLY A 122 -5.54 17.79 -9.85
C GLY A 122 -5.02 17.37 -8.47
N VAL A 123 -5.41 18.14 -7.45
CA VAL A 123 -4.96 17.97 -6.06
C VAL A 123 -6.03 17.37 -5.14
N SER A 124 -7.27 17.28 -5.59
CA SER A 124 -8.43 16.89 -4.76
C SER A 124 -8.55 15.39 -4.51
N GLY A 125 -7.77 14.57 -5.20
CA GLY A 125 -7.88 13.11 -5.11
C GLY A 125 -9.20 12.58 -5.70
N GLU A 126 -9.17 11.34 -6.17
CA GLU A 126 -10.32 10.68 -6.77
C GLU A 126 -10.96 9.69 -5.79
N SER A 127 -12.30 9.62 -5.80
CA SER A 127 -13.05 8.73 -4.95
C SER A 127 -13.22 7.36 -5.61
N TYR A 128 -12.84 6.30 -4.91
CA TYR A 128 -13.09 4.94 -5.36
C TYR A 128 -14.31 4.37 -4.63
N PRO A 129 -15.37 3.92 -5.34
CA PRO A 129 -16.58 3.43 -4.72
C PRO A 129 -16.32 2.10 -4.00
N VAL A 130 -16.92 1.97 -2.83
CA VAL A 130 -16.88 0.71 -2.06
C VAL A 130 -17.73 -0.34 -2.79
N PRO A 131 -17.22 -1.57 -2.99
CA PRO A 131 -17.98 -2.65 -3.65
C PRO A 131 -19.24 -2.99 -2.85
N GLU A 132 -20.32 -3.33 -3.54
CA GLU A 132 -21.66 -3.57 -2.96
C GLU A 132 -21.65 -4.59 -1.81
N LEU A 133 -20.85 -5.64 -1.94
CA LEU A 133 -20.68 -6.66 -0.89
C LEU A 133 -20.15 -6.10 0.44
N LEU A 134 -19.39 -5.01 0.39
CA LEU A 134 -18.72 -4.40 1.54
C LEU A 134 -19.38 -3.08 1.99
N GLN A 135 -20.46 -2.64 1.32
CA GLN A 135 -21.18 -1.40 1.68
C GLN A 135 -21.95 -1.52 3.00
N ARG A 136 -22.26 -2.75 3.41
CA ARG A 136 -22.98 -2.98 4.67
C ARG A 136 -22.12 -2.55 5.86
N ALA A 137 -22.79 -2.21 6.94
CA ALA A 137 -22.16 -1.89 8.20
C ALA A 137 -22.65 -2.84 9.29
N THR A 138 -21.75 -3.29 10.14
CA THR A 138 -22.05 -4.15 11.28
C THR A 138 -22.10 -3.30 12.55
N ASN A 139 -23.20 -3.41 13.30
CA ASN A 139 -23.35 -2.74 14.59
C ASN A 139 -22.65 -3.59 15.66
N LEU A 140 -21.59 -3.05 16.27
CA LEU A 140 -20.83 -3.69 17.34
C LEU A 140 -21.35 -3.32 18.73
N GLY A 141 -22.48 -2.59 18.80
CA GLY A 141 -23.05 -2.11 20.06
C GLY A 141 -22.42 -0.81 20.58
N PHE A 142 -21.13 -0.62 20.44
CA PHE A 142 -20.42 0.61 20.82
C PHE A 142 -20.13 1.52 19.63
N MET A 143 -20.11 0.98 18.39
CA MET A 143 -20.03 1.75 17.15
C MET A 143 -20.54 0.95 15.96
N VAL A 144 -20.83 1.66 14.87
CA VAL A 144 -21.17 1.06 13.58
C VAL A 144 -19.89 0.98 12.74
N LEU A 145 -19.45 -0.25 12.44
CA LEU A 145 -18.25 -0.51 11.64
C LEU A 145 -18.66 -0.81 10.19
N PRO A 146 -18.22 0.00 9.20
CA PRO A 146 -18.36 -0.36 7.79
C PRO A 146 -17.59 -1.66 7.47
N ASN A 147 -18.24 -2.61 6.82
CA ASN A 147 -17.62 -3.91 6.51
C ASN A 147 -16.36 -3.78 5.65
N TYR A 148 -16.29 -2.74 4.82
CA TYR A 148 -15.09 -2.41 4.06
C TYR A 148 -13.86 -2.20 4.97
N ARG A 149 -14.02 -1.52 6.11
CA ARG A 149 -12.91 -1.31 7.05
C ARG A 149 -12.45 -2.62 7.69
N ALA A 150 -13.38 -3.50 8.05
CA ALA A 150 -13.07 -4.84 8.55
C ALA A 150 -12.32 -5.67 7.49
N TRP A 151 -12.76 -5.58 6.23
CA TRP A 151 -12.09 -6.21 5.09
C TRP A 151 -10.65 -5.72 4.92
N VAL A 152 -10.41 -4.40 5.03
CA VAL A 152 -9.05 -3.83 4.94
C VAL A 152 -8.13 -4.38 6.02
N VAL A 153 -8.60 -4.45 7.28
CA VAL A 153 -7.83 -5.03 8.39
C VAL A 153 -7.50 -6.51 8.09
N PHE A 154 -8.48 -7.28 7.66
CA PHE A 154 -8.28 -8.68 7.31
C PHE A 154 -7.28 -8.84 6.15
N ALA A 155 -7.45 -8.09 5.06
CA ALA A 155 -6.55 -8.12 3.91
C ALA A 155 -5.12 -7.73 4.29
N SER A 156 -4.97 -6.70 5.13
CA SER A 156 -3.67 -6.28 5.68
C SER A 156 -2.99 -7.40 6.44
N LEU A 157 -3.70 -8.07 7.34
CA LEU A 157 -3.17 -9.21 8.09
C LEU A 157 -2.74 -10.35 7.16
N VAL A 158 -3.56 -10.69 6.17
CA VAL A 158 -3.23 -11.74 5.19
C VAL A 158 -1.96 -11.39 4.40
N VAL A 159 -1.84 -10.14 3.94
CA VAL A 159 -0.65 -9.68 3.21
C VAL A 159 0.57 -9.67 4.12
N CYS A 160 0.48 -9.13 5.34
CA CYS A 160 1.60 -9.08 6.28
C CYS A 160 2.08 -10.48 6.68
N LEU A 161 1.16 -11.36 7.07
CA LEU A 161 1.48 -12.74 7.44
C LEU A 161 1.97 -13.56 6.24
N GLY A 162 1.37 -13.36 5.06
CA GLY A 162 1.79 -14.00 3.82
C GLY A 162 3.21 -13.59 3.43
N THR A 163 3.54 -12.30 3.51
CA THR A 163 4.89 -11.79 3.23
C THR A 163 5.89 -12.32 4.27
N TRP A 164 5.54 -12.28 5.55
CA TRP A 164 6.37 -12.87 6.59
C TRP A 164 6.65 -14.35 6.33
N PHE A 165 5.60 -15.14 6.01
CA PHE A 165 5.75 -16.56 5.69
C PHE A 165 6.63 -16.78 4.45
N LEU A 166 6.44 -15.99 3.39
CA LEU A 166 7.26 -16.07 2.18
C LEU A 166 8.75 -15.81 2.47
N ILE A 167 9.04 -14.78 3.28
CA ILE A 167 10.42 -14.40 3.60
C ILE A 167 11.04 -15.39 4.58
N GLU A 168 10.31 -15.82 5.62
CA GLU A 168 10.88 -16.60 6.73
C GLU A 168 10.91 -18.10 6.42
N ARG A 169 9.92 -18.61 5.69
CA ARG A 169 9.66 -20.05 5.54
C ARG A 169 9.87 -20.58 4.12
N THR A 170 10.22 -19.74 3.14
CA THR A 170 10.41 -20.21 1.76
C THR A 170 11.84 -20.03 1.27
N ARG A 171 12.18 -20.76 0.18
CA ARG A 171 13.48 -20.65 -0.49
C ARG A 171 13.73 -19.27 -1.07
N LEU A 172 12.66 -18.56 -1.47
CA LEU A 172 12.76 -17.17 -1.95
C LEU A 172 13.35 -16.24 -0.87
N GLY A 173 12.87 -16.35 0.37
CA GLY A 173 13.40 -15.57 1.47
C GLY A 173 14.86 -15.94 1.81
N ALA A 174 15.25 -17.21 1.65
CA ALA A 174 16.64 -17.63 1.82
C ALA A 174 17.55 -16.97 0.75
N TYR A 175 17.12 -16.92 -0.50
CA TYR A 175 17.86 -16.25 -1.57
C TYR A 175 17.97 -14.74 -1.33
N LEU A 176 16.88 -14.09 -0.88
CA LEU A 176 16.88 -12.65 -0.58
C LEU A 176 17.81 -12.27 0.58
N ARG A 177 18.03 -13.19 1.53
CA ARG A 177 18.96 -12.96 2.65
C ARG A 177 20.41 -13.29 2.32
N ALA A 178 20.66 -14.04 1.25
CA ALA A 178 22.00 -14.47 0.85
C ALA A 178 22.66 -13.54 -0.18
N GLY A 179 21.93 -12.63 -0.80
CA GLY A 179 22.41 -11.62 -1.75
C GLY A 179 22.58 -10.27 -1.13
#